data_d111ba01a444bece54399ef903cb4790
#
_entry.id   d111ba01a444bece54399ef903cb4790
#
_cell.length_a   1.000
_cell.length_b   1.000
_cell.length_c   1.000
_cell.angle_alpha   90.00
_cell.angle_beta   90.00
_cell.angle_gamma   90.00
#
_symmetry.space_group_name_H-M   'P 1'
#
loop_
_entity.id
_entity.type
_entity.pdbx_description
1 polymer ?
#
loop_
_entity_poly.entity_id
_entity_poly.type
_entity_poly.pdbx_seq_one_letter_code
_entity_poly.pdbx_strand_id
1 'polypeptide(L)'
;MNVLVALAWPNHIHHSRADAWFRSIRQTGWATCPVTESGFVRISSNARALEGALMPQEARVLLRRVRDMPGHVFWRDDVSPAASRESASTESAFEKVVGYRQFTDAHLLTLAMHRGGCLATFDRGVAQLTPPGASDAVDVIP
;
A
#
# COMPACT_ATOMS: atom_id res chain seq x y z
N MET A 1 0.19 2.09 1.49
CA MET A 1 1.06 3.19 1.97
C MET A 1 0.78 3.56 3.42
N ASN A 2 -0.46 3.78 3.82
CA ASN A 2 -0.86 4.10 5.21
C ASN A 2 -0.38 3.05 6.24
N VAL A 3 -0.38 1.77 5.88
CA VAL A 3 0.08 0.67 6.74
C VAL A 3 1.58 0.75 7.00
N LEU A 4 2.41 1.03 5.99
CA LEU A 4 3.86 1.17 6.16
C LEU A 4 4.24 2.31 7.12
N VAL A 5 3.53 3.44 7.01
CA VAL A 5 3.73 4.58 7.91
C VAL A 5 3.34 4.18 9.33
N ALA A 6 2.17 3.56 9.51
CA ALA A 6 1.71 3.13 10.82
C ALA A 6 2.66 2.11 11.48
N LEU A 7 3.25 1.20 10.71
CA LEU A 7 4.25 0.24 11.21
C LEU A 7 5.54 0.92 11.68
N ALA A 8 6.02 1.91 10.92
CA ALA A 8 7.30 2.55 11.18
C ALA A 8 7.27 3.63 12.28
N TRP A 9 6.08 4.13 12.63
CA TRP A 9 5.91 5.23 13.58
C TRP A 9 5.15 4.80 14.84
N PRO A 10 5.87 4.57 15.99
CA PRO A 10 5.24 4.06 17.22
C PRO A 10 4.14 4.94 17.80
N ASN A 11 4.20 6.27 17.58
CA ASN A 11 3.17 7.23 18.01
C ASN A 11 2.02 7.41 17.01
N HIS A 12 2.01 6.66 15.89
CA HIS A 12 0.90 6.69 14.95
C HIS A 12 -0.35 6.02 15.56
N ILE A 13 -1.54 6.63 15.38
CA ILE A 13 -2.80 6.15 15.98
C ILE A 13 -3.15 4.70 15.62
N HIS A 14 -2.66 4.19 14.51
CA HIS A 14 -2.87 2.83 14.04
C HIS A 14 -1.65 1.91 14.23
N HIS A 15 -0.61 2.35 14.96
CA HIS A 15 0.62 1.57 15.10
C HIS A 15 0.36 0.18 15.68
N SER A 16 -0.33 0.07 16.81
CA SER A 16 -0.60 -1.22 17.48
C SER A 16 -1.38 -2.18 16.57
N ARG A 17 -2.32 -1.67 15.78
CA ARG A 17 -3.10 -2.46 14.81
C ARG A 17 -2.23 -2.93 13.65
N ALA A 18 -1.41 -2.03 13.10
CA ALA A 18 -0.46 -2.35 12.05
C ALA A 18 0.54 -3.42 12.49
N ASP A 19 1.10 -3.30 13.70
CA ASP A 19 2.07 -4.24 14.26
C ASP A 19 1.43 -5.63 14.50
N ALA A 20 0.24 -5.67 15.10
CA ALA A 20 -0.48 -6.93 15.32
C ALA A 20 -0.79 -7.64 13.99
N TRP A 21 -1.32 -6.89 13.00
CA TRP A 21 -1.58 -7.41 11.67
C TRP A 21 -0.29 -7.90 11.00
N PHE A 22 0.78 -7.11 11.01
CA PHE A 22 2.05 -7.47 10.37
C PHE A 22 2.66 -8.75 10.95
N ARG A 23 2.59 -8.94 12.27
CA ARG A 23 3.05 -10.18 12.92
C ARG A 23 2.32 -11.41 12.41
N SER A 24 1.03 -11.28 12.05
CA SER A 24 0.25 -12.40 11.54
C SER A 24 0.60 -12.77 10.10
N ILE A 25 1.03 -11.79 9.27
CA ILE A 25 1.24 -12.02 7.82
C ILE A 25 2.72 -12.10 7.41
N ARG A 26 3.67 -11.63 8.24
CA ARG A 26 5.08 -11.50 7.83
C ARG A 26 5.74 -12.79 7.32
N GLN A 27 5.24 -13.96 7.75
CA GLN A 27 5.75 -15.25 7.29
C GLN A 27 5.17 -15.68 5.95
N THR A 28 4.02 -15.14 5.55
CA THR A 28 3.40 -15.43 4.24
C THR A 28 3.94 -14.56 3.12
N GLY A 29 4.72 -13.53 3.47
CA GLY A 29 5.30 -12.56 2.54
C GLY A 29 4.50 -11.28 2.44
N TRP A 30 5.20 -10.19 2.20
CA TRP A 30 4.65 -8.85 2.03
C TRP A 30 5.49 -8.06 1.03
N ALA A 31 4.88 -7.07 0.41
CA ALA A 31 5.52 -6.35 -0.68
C ALA A 31 5.43 -4.82 -0.54
N THR A 32 6.41 -4.15 -1.13
CA THR A 32 6.34 -2.73 -1.45
C THR A 32 6.51 -2.52 -2.95
N CYS A 33 6.12 -1.34 -3.44
CA CYS A 33 6.31 -0.93 -4.82
C CYS A 33 6.79 0.54 -4.87
N PRO A 34 7.21 1.06 -6.03
CA PRO A 34 7.69 2.45 -6.16
C PRO A 34 6.72 3.49 -5.59
N VAL A 35 5.41 3.31 -5.81
CA VAL A 35 4.37 4.23 -5.32
C VAL A 35 4.28 4.22 -3.79
N THR A 36 4.27 3.04 -3.17
CA THR A 36 4.20 2.92 -1.70
C THR A 36 5.46 3.43 -1.02
N GLU A 37 6.64 3.16 -1.60
CA GLU A 37 7.93 3.63 -1.06
C GLU A 37 8.10 5.14 -1.17
N SER A 38 7.77 5.72 -2.34
CA SER A 38 7.79 7.18 -2.53
C SER A 38 6.80 7.87 -1.60
N GLY A 39 5.61 7.30 -1.45
CA GLY A 39 4.59 7.78 -0.53
C GLY A 39 5.04 7.70 0.93
N PHE A 40 5.71 6.62 1.32
CA PHE A 40 6.27 6.47 2.67
C PHE A 40 7.27 7.59 2.98
N VAL A 41 8.27 7.82 2.11
CA VAL A 41 9.26 8.87 2.30
C VAL A 41 8.59 10.25 2.38
N ARG A 42 7.67 10.54 1.47
CA ARG A 42 6.94 11.82 1.42
C ARG A 42 6.15 12.09 2.71
N ILE A 43 5.44 11.09 3.24
CA ILE A 43 4.65 11.26 4.47
C ILE A 43 5.56 11.34 5.69
N SER A 44 6.57 10.47 5.78
CA SER A 44 7.53 10.44 6.88
C SER A 44 8.37 11.72 6.98
N SER A 45 8.43 12.50 5.90
CA SER A 45 9.13 13.79 5.87
C SER A 45 8.19 15.00 5.95
N ASN A 46 6.91 14.78 6.23
CA ASN A 46 5.92 15.87 6.29
C ASN A 46 5.56 16.21 7.74
N ALA A 47 6.11 17.31 8.26
CA ALA A 47 5.86 17.78 9.62
C ALA A 47 4.39 18.18 9.90
N ARG A 48 3.56 18.35 8.86
CA ARG A 48 2.10 18.54 9.02
C ARG A 48 1.35 17.24 9.20
N ALA A 49 1.93 16.12 8.77
CA ALA A 49 1.30 14.80 8.84
C ALA A 49 1.78 14.00 10.05
N LEU A 50 3.03 14.18 10.46
CA LEU A 50 3.66 13.39 11.53
C LEU A 50 4.45 14.29 12.48
N GLU A 51 4.18 14.14 13.76
CA GLU A 51 5.03 14.68 14.80
C GLU A 51 6.40 13.99 14.78
N GLY A 52 7.49 14.75 14.79
CA GLY A 52 8.83 14.20 14.66
C GLY A 52 9.20 13.76 13.24
N ALA A 53 8.58 14.36 12.20
CA ALA A 53 8.91 14.08 10.81
C ALA A 53 10.42 14.15 10.54
N LEU A 54 10.92 13.22 9.74
CA LEU A 54 12.34 13.06 9.41
C LEU A 54 12.72 13.90 8.20
N MET A 55 14.02 14.19 8.06
CA MET A 55 14.52 14.64 6.76
C MET A 55 14.34 13.53 5.72
N PRO A 56 14.13 13.85 4.42
CA PRO A 56 13.89 12.82 3.39
C PRO A 56 14.95 11.72 3.33
N GLN A 57 16.22 12.07 3.59
CA GLN A 57 17.30 11.08 3.60
C GLN A 57 17.19 10.13 4.80
N GLU A 58 16.79 10.61 5.96
CA GLU A 58 16.55 9.79 7.15
C GLU A 58 15.34 8.86 6.95
N ALA A 59 14.25 9.39 6.35
CA ALA A 59 13.09 8.59 5.98
C ALA A 59 13.45 7.45 5.00
N ARG A 60 14.37 7.68 4.06
CA ARG A 60 14.91 6.63 3.18
C ARG A 60 15.73 5.58 3.95
N VAL A 61 16.49 5.99 4.96
CA VAL A 61 17.19 5.03 5.84
C VAL A 61 16.20 4.17 6.61
N LEU A 62 15.15 4.79 7.16
CA LEU A 62 14.08 4.06 7.85
C LEU A 62 13.37 3.08 6.91
N LEU A 63 13.05 3.49 5.68
CA LEU A 63 12.44 2.62 4.69
C LEU A 63 13.33 1.40 4.38
N ARG A 64 14.65 1.57 4.24
CA ARG A 64 15.55 0.43 4.05
C ARG A 64 15.46 -0.57 5.18
N ARG A 65 15.45 -0.11 6.45
CA ARG A 65 15.29 -0.98 7.62
C ARG A 65 13.96 -1.74 7.60
N VAL A 66 12.89 -1.08 7.16
CA VAL A 66 11.58 -1.74 7.00
C VAL A 66 11.66 -2.83 5.92
N ARG A 67 12.30 -2.56 4.80
CA ARG A 67 12.48 -3.55 3.71
C ARG A 67 13.39 -4.72 4.08
N ASP A 68 14.32 -4.52 5.01
CA ASP A 68 15.20 -5.58 5.50
C ASP A 68 14.49 -6.59 6.43
N MET A 69 13.24 -6.32 6.80
CA MET A 69 12.44 -7.27 7.59
C MET A 69 12.10 -8.53 6.77
N PRO A 70 12.07 -9.71 7.40
CA PRO A 70 11.80 -10.97 6.73
C PRO A 70 10.49 -10.97 5.93
N GLY A 71 10.50 -11.66 4.79
CA GLY A 71 9.33 -11.83 3.92
C GLY A 71 9.08 -10.68 2.93
N HIS A 72 9.92 -9.64 2.94
CA HIS A 72 9.78 -8.51 2.02
C HIS A 72 10.11 -8.90 0.57
N VAL A 73 9.26 -8.45 -0.37
CA VAL A 73 9.49 -8.49 -1.81
C VAL A 73 9.24 -7.10 -2.41
N PHE A 74 10.05 -6.70 -3.35
CA PHE A 74 9.79 -5.48 -4.13
C PHE A 74 9.03 -5.83 -5.40
N TRP A 75 7.84 -5.27 -5.58
CA TRP A 75 7.06 -5.38 -6.80
C TRP A 75 7.37 -4.22 -7.75
N ARG A 76 7.72 -4.57 -8.98
CA ARG A 76 7.77 -3.57 -10.05
C ARG A 76 6.37 -3.06 -10.33
N ASP A 77 6.26 -1.77 -10.57
CA ASP A 77 5.01 -1.14 -10.97
C ASP A 77 4.92 -1.14 -12.50
N ASP A 78 4.30 -2.18 -13.01
CA ASP A 78 4.15 -2.44 -14.45
C ASP A 78 2.66 -2.44 -14.88
N VAL A 79 1.78 -1.87 -14.08
CA VAL A 79 0.38 -1.61 -14.44
C VAL A 79 0.21 -0.19 -14.92
N SER A 80 -0.36 -0.03 -16.12
CA SER A 80 -0.65 1.29 -16.68
C SER A 80 -2.11 1.68 -16.45
N PRO A 81 -2.37 2.85 -15.85
CA PRO A 81 -3.74 3.37 -15.74
C PRO A 81 -4.37 3.74 -17.09
N ALA A 82 -3.55 3.81 -18.15
CA ALA A 82 -4.01 4.08 -19.53
C ALA A 82 -4.16 2.79 -20.35
N ALA A 83 -3.94 1.61 -19.79
CA ALA A 83 -4.15 0.35 -20.50
C ALA A 83 -5.62 0.17 -20.85
N SER A 84 -5.90 -0.26 -22.09
CA SER A 84 -7.26 -0.59 -22.51
C SER A 84 -7.73 -1.90 -21.88
N ARG A 85 -9.05 -2.08 -21.71
CA ARG A 85 -9.64 -3.34 -21.22
C ARG A 85 -9.21 -4.56 -22.06
N GLU A 86 -9.01 -4.36 -23.35
CA GLU A 86 -8.63 -5.42 -24.29
C GLU A 86 -7.19 -5.90 -24.11
N SER A 87 -6.32 -5.06 -23.55
CA SER A 87 -4.92 -5.39 -23.28
C SER A 87 -4.65 -5.83 -21.84
N ALA A 88 -5.64 -5.70 -20.95
CA ALA A 88 -5.50 -6.08 -19.55
C ALA A 88 -5.90 -7.54 -19.36
N SER A 89 -4.96 -8.36 -18.91
CA SER A 89 -5.22 -9.77 -18.54
C SER A 89 -6.03 -9.92 -17.24
N THR A 90 -6.29 -8.83 -16.55
CA THR A 90 -6.94 -8.80 -15.23
C THR A 90 -7.91 -7.62 -15.17
N GLU A 91 -9.11 -7.82 -14.61
CA GLU A 91 -10.04 -6.73 -14.33
C GLU A 91 -9.36 -5.65 -13.49
N SER A 92 -9.63 -4.39 -13.82
CA SER A 92 -8.97 -3.24 -13.22
C SER A 92 -9.88 -2.52 -12.20
N ALA A 93 -9.31 -2.15 -11.06
CA ALA A 93 -9.99 -1.31 -10.08
C ALA A 93 -10.25 0.13 -10.58
N PHE A 94 -9.59 0.56 -11.65
CA PHE A 94 -9.78 1.89 -12.24
C PHE A 94 -11.22 2.14 -12.74
N GLU A 95 -11.93 1.11 -13.15
CA GLU A 95 -13.33 1.18 -13.60
C GLU A 95 -14.30 1.62 -12.48
N LYS A 96 -13.92 1.43 -11.22
CA LYS A 96 -14.72 1.78 -10.05
C LYS A 96 -14.42 3.16 -9.48
N VAL A 97 -13.44 3.86 -10.04
CA VAL A 97 -13.01 5.19 -9.54
C VAL A 97 -14.08 6.22 -9.88
N VAL A 98 -14.58 6.90 -8.86
CA VAL A 98 -15.55 8.01 -8.99
C VAL A 98 -14.86 9.36 -8.80
N GLY A 99 -13.80 9.42 -7.98
CA GLY A 99 -13.12 10.66 -7.67
C GLY A 99 -11.59 10.53 -7.64
N TYR A 100 -10.90 11.62 -7.92
CA TYR A 100 -9.43 11.65 -8.05
C TYR A 100 -8.67 11.11 -6.82
N ARG A 101 -9.25 11.22 -5.62
CA ARG A 101 -8.62 10.74 -4.37
C ARG A 101 -8.49 9.23 -4.31
N GLN A 102 -9.37 8.49 -5.01
CA GLN A 102 -9.37 7.03 -5.06
C GLN A 102 -8.34 6.47 -6.06
N PHE A 103 -7.74 7.34 -6.90
CA PHE A 103 -6.95 6.88 -8.03
C PHE A 103 -5.70 6.11 -7.64
N THR A 104 -4.98 6.57 -6.60
CA THR A 104 -3.80 5.85 -6.09
C THR A 104 -4.17 4.50 -5.49
N ASP A 105 -5.30 4.42 -4.77
CA ASP A 105 -5.77 3.17 -4.18
C ASP A 105 -6.22 2.17 -5.26
N ALA A 106 -6.91 2.65 -6.31
CA ALA A 106 -7.25 1.84 -7.47
C ALA A 106 -6.00 1.30 -8.19
N HIS A 107 -4.96 2.14 -8.33
CA HIS A 107 -3.69 1.73 -8.93
C HIS A 107 -3.01 0.62 -8.10
N LEU A 108 -2.88 0.82 -6.78
CA LEU A 108 -2.27 -0.15 -5.90
C LEU A 108 -3.07 -1.45 -5.82
N LEU A 109 -4.39 -1.36 -5.83
CA LEU A 109 -5.27 -2.54 -5.87
C LEU A 109 -5.10 -3.31 -7.20
N THR A 110 -5.08 -2.61 -8.33
CA THR A 110 -4.83 -3.24 -9.64
C THR A 110 -3.46 -3.93 -9.67
N LEU A 111 -2.41 -3.29 -9.13
CA LEU A 111 -1.09 -3.88 -9.03
C LEU A 111 -1.10 -5.13 -8.13
N ALA A 112 -1.77 -5.08 -6.97
CA ALA A 112 -1.87 -6.23 -6.07
C ALA A 112 -2.55 -7.42 -6.76
N MET A 113 -3.67 -7.18 -7.44
CA MET A 113 -4.38 -8.20 -8.23
C MET A 113 -3.51 -8.78 -9.34
N HIS A 114 -2.79 -7.93 -10.09
CA HIS A 114 -1.87 -8.34 -11.14
C HIS A 114 -0.73 -9.24 -10.61
N ARG A 115 -0.31 -9.03 -9.36
CA ARG A 115 0.73 -9.82 -8.68
C ARG A 115 0.19 -11.03 -7.90
N GLY A 116 -1.12 -11.28 -7.96
CA GLY A 116 -1.74 -12.38 -7.21
C GLY A 116 -1.70 -12.23 -5.70
N GLY A 117 -1.64 -10.97 -5.23
CA GLY A 117 -1.65 -10.61 -3.82
C GLY A 117 -2.87 -9.79 -3.43
N CYS A 118 -2.84 -9.19 -2.24
CA CYS A 118 -3.87 -8.29 -1.76
C CYS A 118 -3.31 -6.95 -1.30
N LEU A 119 -4.12 -5.90 -1.35
CA LEU A 119 -3.81 -4.57 -0.85
C LEU A 119 -4.23 -4.45 0.61
N ALA A 120 -3.26 -4.37 1.51
CA ALA A 120 -3.52 -4.08 2.92
C ALA A 120 -3.73 -2.58 3.15
N THR A 121 -4.79 -2.24 3.87
CA THR A 121 -5.17 -0.84 4.11
C THR A 121 -5.98 -0.68 5.39
N PHE A 122 -5.96 0.54 5.98
CA PHE A 122 -6.92 0.94 7.02
C PHE A 122 -8.18 1.60 6.44
N ASP A 123 -8.17 1.94 5.14
CA ASP A 123 -9.29 2.60 4.49
C ASP A 123 -10.31 1.58 3.98
N ARG A 124 -11.46 1.54 4.63
CA ARG A 124 -12.58 0.68 4.24
C ARG A 124 -13.17 1.04 2.87
N GLY A 125 -12.98 2.28 2.41
CA GLY A 125 -13.45 2.74 1.11
C GLY A 125 -12.78 2.02 -0.06
N VAL A 126 -11.56 1.51 0.14
CA VAL A 126 -10.82 0.77 -0.89
C VAL A 126 -11.53 -0.52 -1.31
N ALA A 127 -12.26 -1.17 -0.40
CA ALA A 127 -13.04 -2.35 -0.73
C ALA A 127 -14.13 -2.12 -1.80
N GLN A 128 -14.61 -0.88 -1.93
CA GLN A 128 -15.59 -0.51 -2.97
C GLN A 128 -14.99 -0.46 -4.38
N LEU A 129 -13.66 -0.38 -4.49
CA LEU A 129 -12.93 -0.38 -5.75
C LEU A 129 -12.70 -1.80 -6.30
N THR A 130 -13.03 -2.82 -5.53
CA THR A 130 -12.78 -4.22 -5.89
C THR A 130 -13.71 -4.64 -7.03
N PRO A 131 -13.19 -5.18 -8.15
CA PRO A 131 -13.99 -5.77 -9.20
C PRO A 131 -14.83 -6.96 -8.71
N PRO A 132 -15.91 -7.33 -9.41
CA PRO A 132 -16.66 -8.53 -9.09
C PRO A 132 -15.76 -9.78 -9.07
N GLY A 133 -15.89 -10.59 -8.03
CA GLY A 133 -15.11 -11.82 -7.87
C GLY A 133 -13.70 -11.66 -7.28
N ALA A 134 -13.25 -10.43 -7.00
CA ALA A 134 -11.93 -10.12 -6.44
C ALA A 134 -11.98 -9.61 -5.00
N SER A 135 -12.96 -10.03 -4.19
CA SER A 135 -13.15 -9.58 -2.79
C SER A 135 -11.90 -9.78 -1.94
N ASP A 136 -11.13 -10.81 -2.21
CA ASP A 136 -9.92 -11.18 -1.45
C ASP A 136 -8.69 -10.35 -1.82
N ALA A 137 -8.82 -9.45 -2.81
CA ALA A 137 -7.75 -8.56 -3.23
C ALA A 137 -7.52 -7.37 -2.27
N VAL A 138 -8.37 -7.17 -1.27
CA VAL A 138 -8.23 -6.12 -0.26
C VAL A 138 -8.28 -6.72 1.14
N ASP A 139 -7.26 -6.45 1.93
CA ASP A 139 -7.20 -6.76 3.36
C ASP A 139 -7.39 -5.46 4.15
N VAL A 140 -8.60 -5.23 4.65
CA VAL A 140 -8.91 -4.07 5.50
C VAL A 140 -8.56 -4.41 6.94
N ILE A 141 -7.47 -3.84 7.43
CA ILE A 141 -6.97 -4.07 8.79
C ILE A 141 -7.99 -3.52 9.81
N PRO A 142 -8.49 -4.37 10.73
CA PRO A 142 -9.56 -4.04 11.68
C PRO A 142 -9.18 -2.95 12.68
#